data_533f6712d939e3c88f152cc86fa1b244
#
_entry.id   533f6712d939e3c88f152cc86fa1b244
#
_cell.length_a   1.000
_cell.length_b   1.000
_cell.length_c   1.000
_cell.angle_alpha   90.00
_cell.angle_beta   90.00
_cell.angle_gamma   90.00
#
_symmetry.space_group_name_H-M   'P 1'
#
loop_
_entity.id
_entity.type
_entity.pdbx_description
1 polymer ?
#
loop_
_entity_poly.entity_id
_entity_poly.type
_entity_poly.pdbx_seq_one_letter_code
_entity_poly.pdbx_strand_id
1 'polypeptide(L)'
;VTILLRMVGYKDEDVGGAWPDSSMAEAATLGLTEGVSTDGHAGLTRGQAARMFLNLLRAPTKESGAFAATLGETVEGVLLSSETEGGEGQLKLSTGRTYTLTEGKASNGMLNGMKGTLIVDSRSGRAMTFVPENLGTSKTVVVASTKADQLTDTSGVTYQVDSDTQVFQNGEASSWSQAYTWLGAGTSVTLYLNTAGNVDYVFVGGGGTSSAAVVVYERGSTAGFTSLTGGSTSYTIYKNGVRASAGDMRPYDVATYSAATNTIRVCDTRITGYYEDCSPNPEEPSTITVLGHPFDVLPTAMQSVSKFRPGDQITLLLTEDNQVAGAVEASGTSAGGNAIGIAKVSGGSATVDLLCGIRVEGSVTLTGSSAERVNNQLVRVSSNKKGQLSLSRLSGGVSGDLDVTAGKLGSRQLAENVIIFQDSGEGLTAISLSQITEA
;
A
#
# COMPACT_ATOMS: atom_id res chain seq x y z
N VAL A 1 2.73 -19.80 17.04
CA VAL A 1 1.42 -20.46 16.80
C VAL A 1 0.73 -20.76 18.12
N THR A 2 1.31 -21.52 19.03
CA THR A 2 0.67 -21.93 20.30
C THR A 2 0.15 -20.75 21.13
N ILE A 3 0.89 -19.63 21.17
CA ILE A 3 0.44 -18.40 21.86
C ILE A 3 -0.85 -17.88 21.23
N LEU A 4 -0.94 -17.83 19.90
CA LEU A 4 -2.12 -17.33 19.19
C LEU A 4 -3.33 -18.24 19.43
N LEU A 5 -3.15 -19.55 19.43
CA LEU A 5 -4.20 -20.52 19.79
C LEU A 5 -4.75 -20.26 21.19
N ARG A 6 -3.86 -20.03 22.15
CA ARG A 6 -4.27 -19.69 23.54
C ARG A 6 -5.02 -18.35 23.60
N MET A 7 -4.63 -17.36 22.78
CA MET A 7 -5.33 -16.07 22.70
C MET A 7 -6.77 -16.21 22.19
N VAL A 8 -7.03 -17.12 21.25
CA VAL A 8 -8.39 -17.42 20.76
C VAL A 8 -9.12 -18.48 21.61
N GLY A 9 -8.54 -18.87 22.76
CA GLY A 9 -9.21 -19.69 23.77
C GLY A 9 -8.93 -21.19 23.71
N TYR A 10 -8.02 -21.66 22.83
CA TYR A 10 -7.64 -23.08 22.74
C TYR A 10 -6.51 -23.40 23.71
N LYS A 11 -6.68 -24.46 24.47
CA LYS A 11 -5.68 -25.02 25.37
C LYS A 11 -4.97 -26.22 24.71
N ASP A 12 -3.86 -26.65 25.30
CA ASP A 12 -3.10 -27.79 24.79
C ASP A 12 -3.95 -29.09 24.75
N GLU A 13 -4.88 -29.26 25.70
CA GLU A 13 -5.84 -30.36 25.74
C GLU A 13 -6.86 -30.36 24.61
N ASP A 14 -7.17 -29.17 24.04
CA ASP A 14 -8.11 -29.02 22.92
C ASP A 14 -7.47 -29.35 21.58
N VAL A 15 -6.19 -29.06 21.44
CA VAL A 15 -5.45 -29.25 20.19
C VAL A 15 -5.05 -30.71 20.00
N GLY A 16 -4.68 -31.39 21.10
CA GLY A 16 -4.27 -32.81 21.08
C GLY A 16 -3.04 -33.06 20.17
N GLY A 17 -2.67 -34.36 20.07
CA GLY A 17 -1.62 -34.80 19.13
C GLY A 17 -0.19 -34.36 19.47
N ALA A 18 0.69 -34.50 18.50
CA ALA A 18 2.11 -34.19 18.66
C ALA A 18 2.41 -32.72 18.30
N TRP A 19 3.07 -32.01 19.20
CA TRP A 19 3.59 -30.67 18.95
C TRP A 19 4.85 -30.74 18.06
N PRO A 20 5.05 -29.86 17.06
CA PRO A 20 4.23 -28.67 16.73
C PRO A 20 3.10 -28.96 15.73
N ASP A 21 3.05 -30.13 15.11
CA ASP A 21 2.21 -30.42 13.93
C ASP A 21 0.72 -30.22 14.21
N SER A 22 0.23 -30.69 15.35
CA SER A 22 -1.17 -30.52 15.73
C SER A 22 -1.54 -29.04 15.95
N SER A 23 -0.65 -28.27 16.57
CA SER A 23 -0.85 -26.83 16.75
C SER A 23 -0.83 -26.07 15.41
N MET A 24 0.01 -26.48 14.47
CA MET A 24 0.05 -25.89 13.13
C MET A 24 -1.22 -26.21 12.35
N ALA A 25 -1.71 -27.45 12.42
CA ALA A 25 -2.94 -27.85 11.74
C ALA A 25 -4.16 -27.07 12.28
N GLU A 26 -4.30 -26.97 13.61
CA GLU A 26 -5.39 -26.22 14.23
C GLU A 26 -5.32 -24.72 13.88
N ALA A 27 -4.13 -24.14 13.92
CA ALA A 27 -3.92 -22.74 13.53
C ALA A 27 -4.25 -22.48 12.05
N ALA A 28 -3.98 -23.43 11.16
CA ALA A 28 -4.36 -23.34 9.76
C ALA A 28 -5.89 -23.40 9.60
N THR A 29 -6.57 -24.29 10.34
CA THR A 29 -8.03 -24.42 10.34
C THR A 29 -8.71 -23.12 10.78
N LEU A 30 -8.12 -22.42 11.75
CA LEU A 30 -8.61 -21.14 12.28
C LEU A 30 -8.16 -19.93 11.42
N GLY A 31 -7.43 -20.15 10.32
CA GLY A 31 -6.92 -19.10 9.47
C GLY A 31 -5.74 -18.31 10.03
N LEU A 32 -5.21 -18.67 11.20
CA LEU A 32 -4.13 -17.93 11.88
C LEU A 32 -2.82 -17.89 11.08
N THR A 33 -2.58 -18.89 10.23
CA THR A 33 -1.39 -19.01 9.40
C THR A 33 -1.63 -18.67 7.92
N GLU A 34 -2.79 -18.10 7.59
CA GLU A 34 -3.13 -17.74 6.22
C GLU A 34 -2.09 -16.77 5.62
N GLY A 35 -1.56 -17.13 4.42
CA GLY A 35 -0.52 -16.35 3.74
C GLY A 35 0.86 -16.38 4.41
N VAL A 36 1.08 -17.30 5.36
CA VAL A 36 2.37 -17.51 6.02
C VAL A 36 2.86 -18.92 5.73
N SER A 37 3.98 -19.03 5.02
CA SER A 37 4.66 -20.32 4.81
C SER A 37 5.65 -20.57 5.94
N THR A 38 5.41 -21.61 6.74
CA THR A 38 6.31 -22.08 7.81
C THR A 38 6.13 -23.57 8.03
N ASP A 39 7.20 -24.26 8.37
CA ASP A 39 7.22 -25.71 8.67
C ASP A 39 7.05 -26.00 10.17
N GLY A 40 6.80 -24.97 10.98
CA GLY A 40 6.65 -25.10 12.43
C GLY A 40 7.96 -25.19 13.23
N HIS A 41 9.09 -25.41 12.56
CA HIS A 41 10.41 -25.50 13.19
C HIS A 41 11.32 -24.29 12.88
N ALA A 42 11.03 -23.56 11.80
CA ALA A 42 11.79 -22.38 11.42
C ALA A 42 11.37 -21.15 12.26
N GLY A 43 12.30 -20.23 12.46
CA GLY A 43 12.02 -18.91 13.03
C GLY A 43 11.14 -18.10 12.10
N LEU A 44 10.18 -17.36 12.67
CA LEU A 44 9.34 -16.44 11.91
C LEU A 44 10.07 -15.13 11.63
N THR A 45 9.91 -14.61 10.43
CA THR A 45 10.26 -13.22 10.13
C THR A 45 9.24 -12.28 10.78
N ARG A 46 9.62 -11.02 10.97
CA ARG A 46 8.71 -9.98 11.50
C ARG A 46 7.47 -9.79 10.62
N GLY A 47 7.62 -9.85 9.29
CA GLY A 47 6.51 -9.76 8.35
C GLY A 47 5.54 -10.94 8.50
N GLN A 48 6.04 -12.16 8.65
CA GLN A 48 5.21 -13.34 8.92
C GLN A 48 4.49 -13.22 10.27
N ALA A 49 5.18 -12.76 11.32
CA ALA A 49 4.56 -12.53 12.62
C ALA A 49 3.46 -11.46 12.54
N ALA A 50 3.71 -10.33 11.85
CA ALA A 50 2.72 -9.28 11.65
C ALA A 50 1.49 -9.79 10.88
N ARG A 51 1.70 -10.62 9.85
CA ARG A 51 0.59 -11.26 9.12
C ARG A 51 -0.23 -12.18 10.03
N MET A 52 0.42 -12.97 10.87
CA MET A 52 -0.27 -13.84 11.83
C MET A 52 -1.06 -13.04 12.87
N PHE A 53 -0.54 -11.89 13.34
CA PHE A 53 -1.31 -10.99 14.22
C PHE A 53 -2.51 -10.36 13.52
N LEU A 54 -2.39 -9.99 12.25
CA LEU A 54 -3.53 -9.53 11.47
C LEU A 54 -4.59 -10.63 11.31
N ASN A 55 -4.15 -11.86 11.04
CA ASN A 55 -5.05 -13.01 10.96
C ASN A 55 -5.73 -13.29 12.31
N LEU A 56 -5.00 -13.15 13.43
CA LEU A 56 -5.55 -13.29 14.77
C LEU A 56 -6.74 -12.36 15.02
N LEU A 57 -6.66 -11.10 14.60
CA LEU A 57 -7.76 -10.15 14.78
C LEU A 57 -9.05 -10.60 14.09
N ARG A 58 -8.94 -11.39 13.02
CA ARG A 58 -10.05 -11.93 12.23
C ARG A 58 -10.48 -13.33 12.68
N ALA A 59 -9.59 -14.04 13.36
CA ALA A 59 -9.81 -15.44 13.73
C ALA A 59 -11.01 -15.60 14.67
N PRO A 60 -11.80 -16.67 14.49
CA PRO A 60 -12.84 -17.01 15.44
C PRO A 60 -12.24 -17.42 16.79
N THR A 61 -12.90 -17.04 17.88
CA THR A 61 -12.57 -17.55 19.22
C THR A 61 -13.29 -18.87 19.47
N LYS A 62 -12.77 -19.67 20.38
CA LYS A 62 -13.38 -20.95 20.77
C LYS A 62 -14.80 -20.79 21.31
N GLU A 63 -15.08 -19.68 22.00
CA GLU A 63 -16.40 -19.44 22.59
C GLU A 63 -17.40 -18.91 21.57
N SER A 64 -17.12 -17.80 20.95
CA SER A 64 -17.91 -17.23 19.84
C SER A 64 -17.33 -15.92 19.33
N GLY A 65 -17.55 -15.61 18.05
CA GLY A 65 -17.16 -14.34 17.45
C GLY A 65 -15.68 -14.23 17.10
N ALA A 66 -15.30 -13.13 16.45
CA ALA A 66 -13.92 -12.85 16.09
C ALA A 66 -13.12 -12.35 17.32
N PHE A 67 -11.82 -12.63 17.34
CA PHE A 67 -10.93 -12.18 18.42
C PHE A 67 -10.94 -10.64 18.57
N ALA A 68 -11.11 -9.89 17.49
CA ALA A 68 -11.25 -8.44 17.52
C ALA A 68 -12.34 -7.97 18.50
N ALA A 69 -13.46 -8.68 18.58
CA ALA A 69 -14.58 -8.35 19.49
C ALA A 69 -14.22 -8.50 20.97
N THR A 70 -13.15 -9.21 21.30
CA THR A 70 -12.66 -9.31 22.70
C THR A 70 -11.85 -8.08 23.12
N LEU A 71 -11.40 -7.27 22.15
CA LEU A 71 -10.57 -6.09 22.39
C LEU A 71 -11.41 -4.81 22.58
N GLY A 72 -12.62 -4.76 22.02
CA GLY A 72 -13.49 -3.61 22.08
C GLY A 72 -14.76 -3.80 21.26
N GLU A 73 -15.54 -2.73 21.12
CA GLU A 73 -16.68 -2.72 20.21
C GLU A 73 -16.19 -2.79 18.77
N THR A 74 -16.82 -3.60 17.94
CA THR A 74 -16.47 -3.73 16.52
C THR A 74 -17.51 -3.04 15.65
N VAL A 75 -17.04 -2.25 14.67
CA VAL A 75 -17.89 -1.56 13.71
C VAL A 75 -17.41 -1.92 12.31
N GLU A 76 -18.26 -2.59 11.54
CA GLU A 76 -17.97 -2.92 10.14
C GLU A 76 -18.30 -1.75 9.23
N GLY A 77 -17.50 -1.58 8.18
CA GLY A 77 -17.74 -0.56 7.17
C GLY A 77 -16.56 -0.33 6.25
N VAL A 78 -16.77 0.52 5.25
CA VAL A 78 -15.70 0.98 4.37
C VAL A 78 -15.10 2.26 4.95
N LEU A 79 -13.77 2.33 5.03
CA LEU A 79 -13.06 3.51 5.48
C LEU A 79 -13.08 4.56 4.36
N LEU A 80 -13.89 5.61 4.52
CA LEU A 80 -14.06 6.65 3.51
C LEU A 80 -12.97 7.72 3.57
N SER A 81 -12.55 8.09 4.77
CA SER A 81 -11.43 9.01 4.97
C SER A 81 -10.71 8.72 6.26
N SER A 82 -9.43 9.05 6.26
CA SER A 82 -8.60 9.09 7.46
C SER A 82 -7.83 10.41 7.45
N GLU A 83 -7.95 11.17 8.52
CA GLU A 83 -7.41 12.52 8.62
C GLU A 83 -6.73 12.73 9.97
N THR A 84 -5.82 13.69 10.02
CA THR A 84 -5.27 14.17 11.29
C THR A 84 -5.72 15.63 11.45
N GLU A 85 -6.57 15.90 12.41
CA GLU A 85 -7.04 17.23 12.72
C GLU A 85 -6.66 17.60 14.15
N GLY A 86 -6.02 18.75 14.32
CA GLY A 86 -5.59 19.23 15.64
C GLY A 86 -4.59 18.30 16.35
N GLY A 87 -3.84 17.47 15.59
CA GLY A 87 -2.92 16.48 16.15
C GLY A 87 -3.58 15.13 16.51
N GLU A 88 -4.90 15.00 16.35
CA GLU A 88 -5.65 13.76 16.57
C GLU A 88 -6.04 13.12 15.24
N GLY A 89 -5.80 11.82 15.10
CA GLY A 89 -6.25 11.05 13.95
C GLY A 89 -7.76 10.82 13.98
N GLN A 90 -8.43 10.98 12.85
CA GLN A 90 -9.86 10.73 12.69
C GLN A 90 -10.11 9.76 11.55
N LEU A 91 -11.10 8.88 11.72
CA LEU A 91 -11.52 7.88 10.73
C LEU A 91 -13.02 8.04 10.46
N LYS A 92 -13.41 8.24 9.19
CA LYS A 92 -14.81 8.26 8.77
C LYS A 92 -15.16 6.95 8.09
N LEU A 93 -16.18 6.26 8.59
CA LEU A 93 -16.70 5.03 7.99
C LEU A 93 -17.95 5.29 7.14
N SER A 94 -18.25 4.34 6.26
CA SER A 94 -19.48 4.31 5.43
C SER A 94 -20.77 4.29 6.25
N THR A 95 -20.70 3.98 7.55
CA THR A 95 -21.80 4.12 8.50
C THR A 95 -22.20 5.57 8.77
N GLY A 96 -21.48 6.55 8.22
CA GLY A 96 -21.66 7.97 8.45
C GLY A 96 -21.03 8.52 9.74
N ARG A 97 -20.43 7.64 10.56
CA ARG A 97 -19.78 8.03 11.81
C ARG A 97 -18.30 8.35 11.61
N THR A 98 -17.81 9.33 12.35
CA THR A 98 -16.40 9.67 12.49
C THR A 98 -15.92 9.27 13.87
N TYR A 99 -14.77 8.64 13.93
CA TYR A 99 -14.13 8.16 15.16
C TYR A 99 -12.77 8.82 15.31
N THR A 100 -12.47 9.28 16.53
CA THR A 100 -11.11 9.77 16.85
C THR A 100 -10.24 8.60 17.27
N LEU A 101 -9.03 8.54 16.76
CA LEU A 101 -8.05 7.52 17.14
C LEU A 101 -7.60 7.68 18.60
N THR A 102 -7.19 6.60 19.21
CA THR A 102 -6.53 6.64 20.53
C THR A 102 -5.26 7.47 20.46
N GLU A 103 -4.91 8.11 21.58
CA GLU A 103 -3.73 8.98 21.68
C GLU A 103 -2.44 8.27 21.18
N GLY A 104 -1.60 9.00 20.49
CA GLY A 104 -0.36 8.48 19.91
C GLY A 104 -0.55 7.63 18.64
N LYS A 105 -1.78 7.51 18.12
CA LYS A 105 -2.06 6.85 16.83
C LYS A 105 -2.24 7.90 15.74
N ALA A 106 -1.60 7.67 14.60
CA ALA A 106 -1.79 8.47 13.40
C ALA A 106 -2.72 7.75 12.43
N SER A 107 -3.54 8.51 11.72
CA SER A 107 -4.31 7.99 10.61
C SER A 107 -3.42 7.82 9.38
N ASN A 108 -3.72 6.80 8.57
CA ASN A 108 -3.02 6.54 7.31
C ASN A 108 -4.04 6.44 6.18
N GLY A 109 -3.93 7.33 5.19
CA GLY A 109 -4.80 7.38 4.02
C GLY A 109 -4.73 6.15 3.11
N MET A 110 -3.71 5.31 3.24
CA MET A 110 -3.55 4.10 2.42
C MET A 110 -4.68 3.07 2.61
N LEU A 111 -5.39 3.11 3.74
CA LEU A 111 -6.53 2.22 4.00
C LEU A 111 -7.87 2.80 3.51
N ASN A 112 -7.88 4.04 3.01
CA ASN A 112 -9.10 4.65 2.49
C ASN A 112 -9.62 3.85 1.30
N GLY A 113 -10.93 3.63 1.28
CA GLY A 113 -11.60 2.80 0.29
C GLY A 113 -11.64 1.31 0.62
N MET A 114 -10.98 0.86 1.70
CA MET A 114 -11.04 -0.54 2.11
C MET A 114 -12.23 -0.82 3.02
N LYS A 115 -12.87 -1.96 2.82
CA LYS A 115 -13.84 -2.54 3.75
C LYS A 115 -13.10 -3.21 4.89
N GLY A 116 -13.62 -3.12 6.10
CA GLY A 116 -13.00 -3.72 7.27
C GLY A 116 -13.76 -3.50 8.55
N THR A 117 -13.11 -3.86 9.64
CA THR A 117 -13.64 -3.76 10.99
C THR A 117 -12.84 -2.73 11.79
N LEU A 118 -13.51 -1.68 12.25
CA LEU A 118 -12.95 -0.75 13.22
C LEU A 118 -13.13 -1.33 14.62
N ILE A 119 -12.05 -1.38 15.39
CA ILE A 119 -12.08 -1.76 16.81
C ILE A 119 -12.09 -0.45 17.62
N VAL A 120 -13.11 -0.29 18.43
CA VAL A 120 -13.35 0.89 19.25
C VAL A 120 -13.21 0.51 20.72
N ASP A 121 -12.41 1.26 21.46
CA ASP A 121 -12.30 1.10 22.91
C ASP A 121 -13.65 1.41 23.58
N SER A 122 -14.22 0.43 24.26
CA SER A 122 -15.56 0.52 24.85
C SER A 122 -15.65 1.55 26.00
N ARG A 123 -14.53 1.99 26.57
CA ARG A 123 -14.50 2.97 27.66
C ARG A 123 -14.41 4.41 27.17
N SER A 124 -13.53 4.64 26.18
CA SER A 124 -13.26 5.97 25.66
C SER A 124 -14.08 6.31 24.42
N GLY A 125 -14.65 5.30 23.73
CA GLY A 125 -15.30 5.49 22.42
C GLY A 125 -14.31 5.82 21.29
N ARG A 126 -13.00 5.71 21.54
CA ARG A 126 -11.96 6.03 20.55
C ARG A 126 -11.59 4.81 19.71
N ALA A 127 -11.30 5.05 18.46
CA ALA A 127 -10.83 4.00 17.56
C ALA A 127 -9.42 3.53 17.95
N MET A 128 -9.26 2.24 18.13
CA MET A 128 -7.98 1.61 18.42
C MET A 128 -7.21 1.28 17.15
N THR A 129 -7.89 0.65 16.19
CA THR A 129 -7.32 0.27 14.90
C THR A 129 -8.42 -0.07 13.90
N PHE A 130 -8.12 0.08 12.61
CA PHE A 130 -8.95 -0.42 11.52
C PHE A 130 -8.29 -1.67 10.95
N VAL A 131 -9.02 -2.77 10.91
CA VAL A 131 -8.58 -4.06 10.39
C VAL A 131 -9.25 -4.24 9.02
N PRO A 132 -8.52 -4.04 7.91
CA PRO A 132 -9.11 -4.25 6.60
C PRO A 132 -9.52 -5.70 6.44
N GLU A 133 -10.68 -5.97 5.88
CA GLU A 133 -11.06 -7.30 5.43
C GLU A 133 -10.05 -7.80 4.40
N ASN A 134 -10.10 -9.11 4.16
CA ASN A 134 -9.25 -9.71 3.16
C ASN A 134 -9.25 -8.79 1.94
N LEU A 135 -8.06 -8.48 1.43
CA LEU A 135 -7.86 -7.72 0.20
C LEU A 135 -8.46 -8.55 -0.96
N GLY A 136 -9.78 -8.65 -0.97
CA GLY A 136 -10.54 -9.40 -1.95
C GLY A 136 -10.12 -9.00 -3.35
N THR A 137 -10.37 -9.84 -4.32
CA THR A 137 -10.06 -9.55 -5.72
C THR A 137 -10.84 -8.32 -6.14
N SER A 138 -10.17 -7.18 -6.31
CA SER A 138 -10.79 -6.02 -6.93
C SER A 138 -10.58 -6.08 -8.44
N LYS A 139 -11.56 -5.60 -9.20
CA LYS A 139 -11.49 -5.53 -10.65
C LYS A 139 -12.06 -4.21 -11.14
N THR A 140 -11.22 -3.41 -11.78
CA THR A 140 -11.68 -2.18 -12.44
C THR A 140 -12.20 -2.51 -13.83
N VAL A 141 -13.41 -2.08 -14.12
CA VAL A 141 -14.10 -2.33 -15.40
C VAL A 141 -14.77 -1.06 -15.92
N VAL A 142 -15.00 -1.00 -17.21
CA VAL A 142 -15.80 0.05 -17.82
C VAL A 142 -17.21 -0.50 -18.08
N VAL A 143 -18.21 0.19 -17.58
CA VAL A 143 -19.63 -0.23 -17.71
C VAL A 143 -20.05 -0.17 -19.16
N ALA A 144 -20.63 -1.25 -19.67
CA ALA A 144 -21.36 -1.27 -20.93
C ALA A 144 -22.86 -1.11 -20.69
N SER A 145 -23.40 -1.79 -19.66
CA SER A 145 -24.81 -1.66 -19.27
C SER A 145 -25.00 -2.12 -17.82
N THR A 146 -26.07 -1.62 -17.19
CA THR A 146 -26.50 -1.98 -15.85
C THR A 146 -27.97 -2.40 -15.84
N LYS A 147 -28.32 -3.31 -14.94
CA LYS A 147 -29.68 -3.72 -14.60
C LYS A 147 -29.83 -3.82 -13.09
N ALA A 148 -31.04 -4.06 -12.62
CA ALA A 148 -31.36 -4.13 -11.20
C ALA A 148 -30.53 -5.19 -10.42
N ASP A 149 -30.06 -6.22 -11.10
CA ASP A 149 -29.38 -7.38 -10.53
C ASP A 149 -28.00 -7.65 -11.16
N GLN A 150 -27.55 -6.81 -12.10
CA GLN A 150 -26.28 -7.07 -12.81
C GLN A 150 -25.63 -5.84 -13.41
N LEU A 151 -24.30 -5.93 -13.59
CA LEU A 151 -23.46 -5.02 -14.36
C LEU A 151 -22.80 -5.82 -15.49
N THR A 152 -22.83 -5.31 -16.71
CA THR A 152 -22.04 -5.85 -17.83
C THR A 152 -20.94 -4.87 -18.21
N ASP A 153 -19.72 -5.35 -18.33
CA ASP A 153 -18.57 -4.53 -18.75
C ASP A 153 -18.42 -4.47 -20.29
N THR A 154 -17.56 -3.59 -20.76
CA THR A 154 -17.29 -3.41 -22.20
C THR A 154 -16.62 -4.62 -22.85
N SER A 155 -16.08 -5.56 -22.08
CA SER A 155 -15.58 -6.85 -22.58
C SER A 155 -16.68 -7.92 -22.68
N GLY A 156 -17.91 -7.61 -22.25
CA GLY A 156 -19.06 -8.50 -22.30
C GLY A 156 -19.20 -9.42 -21.08
N VAL A 157 -18.35 -9.23 -20.07
CA VAL A 157 -18.46 -9.98 -18.81
C VAL A 157 -19.57 -9.40 -17.95
N THR A 158 -20.42 -10.27 -17.41
CA THR A 158 -21.55 -9.89 -16.54
C THR A 158 -21.25 -10.28 -15.09
N TYR A 159 -21.47 -9.34 -14.19
CA TYR A 159 -21.32 -9.46 -12.74
C TYR A 159 -22.69 -9.38 -12.10
N GLN A 160 -23.02 -10.34 -11.24
CA GLN A 160 -24.22 -10.29 -10.43
C GLN A 160 -24.03 -9.32 -9.27
N VAL A 161 -25.01 -8.46 -9.03
CA VAL A 161 -24.97 -7.42 -8.00
C VAL A 161 -26.30 -7.41 -7.24
N ASP A 162 -26.22 -7.56 -5.93
CA ASP A 162 -27.40 -7.51 -5.07
C ASP A 162 -27.95 -6.08 -4.94
N SER A 163 -29.24 -5.93 -4.74
CA SER A 163 -29.93 -4.63 -4.69
C SER A 163 -29.43 -3.70 -3.57
N ASP A 164 -28.92 -4.27 -2.49
CA ASP A 164 -28.40 -3.59 -1.30
C ASP A 164 -26.87 -3.44 -1.32
N THR A 165 -26.19 -3.99 -2.35
CA THR A 165 -24.75 -3.79 -2.55
C THR A 165 -24.41 -2.29 -2.48
N GLN A 166 -23.45 -1.95 -1.62
CA GLN A 166 -23.03 -0.55 -1.44
C GLN A 166 -22.26 -0.04 -2.67
N VAL A 167 -22.63 1.15 -3.12
CA VAL A 167 -21.96 1.85 -4.21
C VAL A 167 -21.45 3.19 -3.70
N PHE A 168 -20.16 3.41 -3.82
CA PHE A 168 -19.49 4.63 -3.34
C PHE A 168 -19.14 5.54 -4.51
N GLN A 169 -19.52 6.81 -4.40
CA GLN A 169 -19.15 7.87 -5.34
C GLN A 169 -18.91 9.18 -4.57
N ASN A 170 -17.81 9.84 -4.84
CA ASN A 170 -17.46 11.14 -4.24
C ASN A 170 -17.51 11.16 -2.69
N GLY A 171 -17.18 10.05 -2.03
CA GLY A 171 -17.20 9.91 -0.57
C GLY A 171 -18.61 9.71 0.02
N GLU A 172 -19.61 9.48 -0.82
CA GLU A 172 -20.99 9.16 -0.41
C GLU A 172 -21.32 7.73 -0.76
N ALA A 173 -22.18 7.10 0.05
CA ALA A 173 -22.66 5.74 -0.16
C ALA A 173 -24.12 5.76 -0.66
N SER A 174 -24.40 4.89 -1.63
CA SER A 174 -25.74 4.56 -2.11
C SER A 174 -25.90 3.05 -2.22
N SER A 175 -27.09 2.57 -2.50
CA SER A 175 -27.32 1.15 -2.81
C SER A 175 -27.28 0.90 -4.33
N TRP A 176 -27.03 -0.36 -4.73
CA TRP A 176 -27.11 -0.76 -6.13
C TRP A 176 -28.48 -0.45 -6.73
N SER A 177 -29.56 -0.67 -5.98
CA SER A 177 -30.93 -0.35 -6.40
C SER A 177 -31.16 1.11 -6.81
N GLN A 178 -30.31 2.01 -6.31
CA GLN A 178 -30.30 3.41 -6.71
C GLN A 178 -29.30 3.67 -7.84
N ALA A 179 -28.11 3.07 -7.71
CA ALA A 179 -26.97 3.36 -8.58
C ALA A 179 -27.15 2.85 -10.02
N TYR A 180 -27.75 1.67 -10.24
CA TYR A 180 -27.88 1.12 -11.58
C TYR A 180 -28.68 2.01 -12.53
N THR A 181 -29.52 2.90 -12.01
CA THR A 181 -30.35 3.81 -12.82
C THR A 181 -29.56 4.96 -13.43
N TRP A 182 -28.44 5.34 -12.83
CA TRP A 182 -27.62 6.47 -13.26
C TRP A 182 -26.19 6.07 -13.69
N LEU A 183 -25.75 4.85 -13.37
CA LEU A 183 -24.49 4.31 -13.86
C LEU A 183 -24.56 4.05 -15.35
N GLY A 184 -24.13 5.02 -16.15
CA GLY A 184 -24.18 4.94 -17.62
C GLY A 184 -23.02 4.16 -18.24
N ALA A 185 -23.21 3.73 -19.48
CA ALA A 185 -22.15 3.16 -20.30
C ALA A 185 -20.95 4.12 -20.40
N GLY A 186 -19.74 3.56 -20.36
CA GLY A 186 -18.49 4.32 -20.35
C GLY A 186 -18.00 4.74 -18.95
N THR A 187 -18.80 4.54 -17.89
CA THR A 187 -18.38 4.81 -16.52
C THR A 187 -17.35 3.76 -16.07
N SER A 188 -16.22 4.20 -15.54
CA SER A 188 -15.26 3.31 -14.87
C SER A 188 -15.73 3.01 -13.45
N VAL A 189 -15.71 1.74 -13.06
CA VAL A 189 -16.03 1.29 -11.71
C VAL A 189 -15.05 0.24 -11.24
N THR A 190 -14.76 0.22 -9.95
CA THR A 190 -14.02 -0.88 -9.32
C THR A 190 -14.99 -1.75 -8.54
N LEU A 191 -15.06 -3.01 -8.94
CA LEU A 191 -15.84 -4.05 -8.29
C LEU A 191 -14.96 -4.75 -7.26
N TYR A 192 -15.39 -4.81 -6.03
CA TYR A 192 -14.78 -5.65 -5.01
C TYR A 192 -15.58 -6.94 -4.91
N LEU A 193 -14.89 -8.06 -5.11
CA LEU A 193 -15.51 -9.37 -5.15
C LEU A 193 -15.23 -10.11 -3.83
N ASN A 194 -16.25 -10.75 -3.28
CA ASN A 194 -16.08 -11.64 -2.14
C ASN A 194 -15.40 -12.96 -2.56
N THR A 195 -15.15 -13.84 -1.61
CA THR A 195 -14.50 -15.14 -1.86
C THR A 195 -15.30 -16.07 -2.78
N ALA A 196 -16.62 -15.85 -2.93
CA ALA A 196 -17.47 -16.58 -3.86
C ALA A 196 -17.47 -15.98 -5.29
N GLY A 197 -16.79 -14.84 -5.50
CA GLY A 197 -16.74 -14.15 -6.78
C GLY A 197 -17.93 -13.22 -7.05
N ASN A 198 -18.82 -13.01 -6.08
CA ASN A 198 -19.91 -12.05 -6.20
C ASN A 198 -19.45 -10.64 -5.82
N VAL A 199 -20.11 -9.62 -6.38
CA VAL A 199 -19.82 -8.21 -6.06
C VAL A 199 -20.26 -7.92 -4.62
N ASP A 200 -19.30 -7.51 -3.79
CA ASP A 200 -19.53 -7.16 -2.38
C ASP A 200 -19.83 -5.66 -2.24
N TYR A 201 -19.04 -4.82 -2.94
CA TYR A 201 -19.30 -3.39 -3.05
C TYR A 201 -18.64 -2.81 -4.31
N VAL A 202 -19.08 -1.62 -4.71
CA VAL A 202 -18.68 -0.96 -5.96
C VAL A 202 -18.17 0.44 -5.66
N PHE A 203 -17.05 0.81 -6.27
CA PHE A 203 -16.61 2.21 -6.34
C PHE A 203 -16.78 2.75 -7.75
N VAL A 204 -17.44 3.89 -7.86
CA VAL A 204 -17.59 4.60 -9.13
C VAL A 204 -16.38 5.51 -9.36
N GLY A 205 -15.76 5.39 -10.52
CA GLY A 205 -14.58 6.17 -10.87
C GLY A 205 -13.24 5.54 -10.47
N GLY A 206 -13.21 4.23 -10.21
CA GLY A 206 -11.98 3.50 -9.89
C GLY A 206 -11.51 3.71 -8.44
N GLY A 207 -11.88 2.82 -7.55
CA GLY A 207 -11.55 2.89 -6.12
C GLY A 207 -10.34 2.08 -5.69
N GLY A 208 -9.56 1.55 -6.57
CA GLY A 208 -8.41 0.72 -6.21
C GLY A 208 -7.15 1.08 -6.99
N THR A 209 -7.19 1.03 -8.28
CA THR A 209 -6.10 1.45 -9.14
C THR A 209 -6.62 2.52 -10.08
N SER A 210 -6.13 3.74 -9.96
CA SER A 210 -6.47 4.81 -10.88
C SER A 210 -5.95 4.43 -12.27
N SER A 211 -6.84 4.34 -13.27
CA SER A 211 -6.42 4.18 -14.66
C SER A 211 -5.80 5.46 -15.23
N ALA A 212 -5.80 6.53 -14.47
CA ALA A 212 -5.26 7.82 -14.84
C ALA A 212 -4.43 8.40 -13.69
N ALA A 213 -3.30 8.98 -14.03
CA ALA A 213 -2.45 9.71 -13.10
C ALA A 213 -1.98 11.01 -13.72
N VAL A 214 -1.67 11.98 -12.89
CA VAL A 214 -1.06 13.27 -13.30
C VAL A 214 0.28 13.43 -12.61
N VAL A 215 1.29 13.78 -13.41
CA VAL A 215 2.61 14.13 -12.89
C VAL A 215 2.64 15.65 -12.63
N VAL A 216 3.06 16.02 -11.44
CA VAL A 216 3.28 17.42 -11.06
C VAL A 216 4.63 17.87 -11.63
N TYR A 217 4.67 18.96 -12.38
CA TYR A 217 5.91 19.50 -12.94
C TYR A 217 6.42 20.74 -12.20
N GLU A 218 5.54 21.46 -11.52
CA GLU A 218 5.88 22.70 -10.83
C GLU A 218 5.57 22.60 -9.32
N ARG A 219 6.45 23.18 -8.52
CA ARG A 219 6.25 23.22 -7.07
C ARG A 219 4.98 23.98 -6.71
N GLY A 220 4.18 23.41 -5.81
CA GLY A 220 2.93 24.02 -5.35
C GLY A 220 1.79 23.97 -6.38
N SER A 221 1.99 23.31 -7.51
CA SER A 221 0.98 23.22 -8.57
C SER A 221 0.05 22.03 -8.37
N THR A 222 -1.24 22.27 -8.51
CA THR A 222 -2.30 21.27 -8.65
C THR A 222 -2.88 21.25 -10.07
N ALA A 223 -2.15 21.82 -11.02
CA ALA A 223 -2.53 21.80 -12.43
C ALA A 223 -2.70 20.36 -12.92
N GLY A 224 -3.79 20.08 -13.60
CA GLY A 224 -4.13 18.72 -14.02
C GLY A 224 -4.95 17.92 -13.02
N PHE A 225 -5.05 18.28 -11.73
CA PHE A 225 -5.92 17.55 -10.78
C PHE A 225 -7.39 17.62 -11.17
N THR A 226 -7.82 18.72 -11.78
CA THR A 226 -9.17 18.85 -12.33
C THR A 226 -9.48 17.86 -13.44
N SER A 227 -8.46 17.42 -14.21
CA SER A 227 -8.65 16.37 -15.22
C SER A 227 -8.89 14.99 -14.58
N LEU A 228 -8.31 14.74 -13.40
CA LEU A 228 -8.57 13.53 -12.64
C LEU A 228 -9.95 13.53 -11.99
N THR A 229 -10.42 14.69 -11.54
CA THR A 229 -11.67 14.84 -10.78
C THR A 229 -12.89 15.13 -11.64
N GLY A 230 -12.75 15.10 -12.97
CA GLY A 230 -13.85 15.46 -13.90
C GLY A 230 -14.27 16.93 -13.81
N GLY A 231 -13.33 17.82 -13.45
CA GLY A 231 -13.58 19.27 -13.33
C GLY A 231 -13.88 19.74 -11.90
N SER A 232 -14.06 18.87 -10.93
CA SER A 232 -14.26 19.26 -9.53
C SER A 232 -12.98 19.85 -8.94
N THR A 233 -13.12 20.92 -8.17
CA THR A 233 -12.07 21.57 -7.37
C THR A 233 -12.20 21.30 -5.89
N SER A 234 -13.26 20.60 -5.48
CA SER A 234 -13.51 20.21 -4.09
C SER A 234 -13.06 18.79 -3.87
N TYR A 235 -11.87 18.60 -3.31
CA TYR A 235 -11.27 17.31 -2.98
C TYR A 235 -10.29 17.48 -1.81
N THR A 236 -10.00 16.38 -1.13
CA THR A 236 -8.94 16.34 -0.12
C THR A 236 -7.66 15.79 -0.74
N ILE A 237 -6.50 16.34 -0.38
CA ILE A 237 -5.19 15.85 -0.86
C ILE A 237 -4.50 15.10 0.28
N TYR A 238 -4.01 13.90 -0.04
CA TYR A 238 -3.08 13.15 0.80
C TYR A 238 -1.78 12.93 0.04
N LYS A 239 -0.67 13.19 0.69
CA LYS A 239 0.67 12.90 0.13
C LYS A 239 1.38 11.90 1.02
N ASN A 240 1.77 10.74 0.45
CA ASN A 240 2.36 9.62 1.18
C ASN A 240 1.52 9.23 2.43
N GLY A 241 0.19 9.23 2.28
CA GLY A 241 -0.75 8.88 3.33
C GLY A 241 -1.04 9.98 4.37
N VAL A 242 -0.41 11.15 4.27
CA VAL A 242 -0.62 12.28 5.18
C VAL A 242 -1.41 13.40 4.47
N ARG A 243 -2.36 14.03 5.17
CA ARG A 243 -3.11 15.17 4.63
C ARG A 243 -2.16 16.28 4.19
N ALA A 244 -2.37 16.79 3.00
CA ALA A 244 -1.50 17.75 2.36
C ALA A 244 -2.28 18.90 1.71
N SER A 245 -1.55 19.94 1.33
CA SER A 245 -2.05 21.10 0.60
C SER A 245 -1.34 21.25 -0.76
N ALA A 246 -1.80 22.15 -1.60
CA ALA A 246 -1.11 22.46 -2.85
C ALA A 246 0.37 22.85 -2.64
N GLY A 247 0.69 23.57 -1.55
CA GLY A 247 2.06 23.98 -1.22
C GLY A 247 3.05 22.84 -1.00
N ASP A 248 2.55 21.62 -0.72
CA ASP A 248 3.35 20.43 -0.46
C ASP A 248 3.72 19.67 -1.73
N MET A 249 3.13 20.05 -2.86
CA MET A 249 3.43 19.44 -4.16
C MET A 249 4.83 19.80 -4.62
N ARG A 250 5.54 18.82 -5.15
CA ARG A 250 6.90 18.94 -5.67
C ARG A 250 6.97 18.43 -7.11
N PRO A 251 7.93 18.91 -7.92
CA PRO A 251 8.15 18.37 -9.25
C PRO A 251 8.32 16.85 -9.22
N TYR A 252 7.65 16.18 -10.14
CA TYR A 252 7.62 14.75 -10.34
C TYR A 252 6.89 13.95 -9.26
N ASP A 253 6.11 14.61 -8.39
CA ASP A 253 5.08 13.92 -7.63
C ASP A 253 4.03 13.35 -8.57
N VAL A 254 3.45 12.22 -8.20
CA VAL A 254 2.41 11.55 -8.98
C VAL A 254 1.10 11.63 -8.22
N ALA A 255 0.07 12.17 -8.86
CA ALA A 255 -1.26 12.27 -8.31
C ALA A 255 -2.22 11.29 -9.00
N THR A 256 -3.02 10.61 -8.20
CA THR A 256 -4.16 9.78 -8.62
C THR A 256 -5.42 10.24 -7.89
N TYR A 257 -6.59 9.87 -8.37
CA TYR A 257 -7.85 10.29 -7.74
C TYR A 257 -8.72 9.08 -7.39
N SER A 258 -9.22 9.09 -6.17
CA SER A 258 -10.25 8.16 -5.71
C SER A 258 -11.59 8.88 -5.67
N ALA A 259 -12.48 8.57 -6.60
CA ALA A 259 -13.83 9.14 -6.63
C ALA A 259 -14.67 8.68 -5.43
N ALA A 260 -14.43 7.47 -4.93
CA ALA A 260 -15.13 6.92 -3.78
C ALA A 260 -14.98 7.75 -2.51
N THR A 261 -13.77 8.26 -2.29
CA THR A 261 -13.42 9.05 -1.10
C THR A 261 -13.28 10.54 -1.41
N ASN A 262 -13.43 10.93 -2.68
CA ASN A 262 -13.18 12.29 -3.17
C ASN A 262 -11.80 12.82 -2.77
N THR A 263 -10.77 11.97 -2.95
CA THR A 263 -9.40 12.27 -2.54
C THR A 263 -8.42 12.20 -3.70
N ILE A 264 -7.51 13.18 -3.76
CA ILE A 264 -6.30 13.11 -4.56
C ILE A 264 -5.21 12.48 -3.68
N ARG A 265 -4.68 11.36 -4.14
CA ARG A 265 -3.53 10.68 -3.53
C ARG A 265 -2.28 11.07 -4.30
N VAL A 266 -1.27 11.50 -3.60
CA VAL A 266 0.00 11.95 -4.17
C VAL A 266 1.13 11.17 -3.54
N CYS A 267 2.02 10.65 -4.37
CA CYS A 267 3.26 10.03 -3.90
C CYS A 267 4.46 10.56 -4.66
N ASP A 268 5.64 10.39 -4.08
CA ASP A 268 6.93 10.78 -4.65
C ASP A 268 7.83 9.58 -4.95
N THR A 269 7.23 8.41 -5.10
CA THR A 269 7.93 7.16 -5.39
C THR A 269 8.56 7.20 -6.78
N ARG A 270 9.86 6.97 -6.85
CA ARG A 270 10.65 7.00 -8.08
C ARG A 270 11.66 5.87 -8.09
N ILE A 271 11.87 5.29 -9.26
CA ILE A 271 12.88 4.25 -9.46
C ILE A 271 13.74 4.61 -10.65
N THR A 272 15.05 4.71 -10.42
CA THR A 272 16.03 4.97 -11.47
C THR A 272 16.77 3.68 -11.80
N GLY A 273 16.80 3.33 -13.08
CA GLY A 273 17.51 2.16 -13.58
C GLY A 273 17.61 2.20 -15.10
N TYR A 274 18.15 1.12 -15.68
CA TYR A 274 18.09 0.92 -17.11
C TYR A 274 16.71 0.37 -17.49
N TYR A 275 16.17 0.87 -18.61
CA TYR A 275 15.04 0.29 -19.30
C TYR A 275 15.50 -1.01 -19.93
N GLU A 276 15.14 -2.15 -19.34
CA GLU A 276 15.69 -3.46 -19.70
C GLU A 276 14.88 -4.10 -20.82
N ASP A 277 13.55 -4.09 -20.67
CA ASP A 277 12.61 -4.71 -21.59
C ASP A 277 11.23 -4.09 -21.50
N CYS A 278 10.33 -4.40 -22.45
CA CYS A 278 8.95 -3.96 -22.45
C CYS A 278 8.05 -4.93 -23.21
N SER A 279 6.75 -4.85 -22.94
CA SER A 279 5.74 -5.60 -23.69
C SER A 279 4.55 -4.67 -23.96
N PRO A 280 3.91 -4.73 -25.14
CA PRO A 280 4.29 -5.52 -26.32
C PRO A 280 5.44 -4.90 -27.14
N ASN A 281 5.62 -3.58 -27.09
CA ASN A 281 6.66 -2.85 -27.85
C ASN A 281 6.96 -1.49 -27.19
N PRO A 282 8.07 -0.81 -27.55
CA PRO A 282 8.48 0.44 -26.91
C PRO A 282 7.62 1.67 -27.30
N GLU A 283 6.84 1.60 -28.37
CA GLU A 283 5.93 2.66 -28.79
C GLU A 283 4.68 2.72 -27.93
N GLU A 284 4.16 1.55 -27.55
CA GLU A 284 2.95 1.38 -26.73
C GLU A 284 3.16 0.29 -25.68
N PRO A 285 4.05 0.49 -24.69
CA PRO A 285 4.32 -0.52 -23.70
C PRO A 285 3.20 -0.58 -22.66
N SER A 286 2.63 -1.76 -22.45
CA SER A 286 1.74 -2.03 -21.31
C SER A 286 2.53 -2.38 -20.05
N THR A 287 3.75 -2.90 -20.22
CA THR A 287 4.69 -3.17 -19.13
C THR A 287 6.10 -2.73 -19.52
N ILE A 288 6.87 -2.33 -18.52
CA ILE A 288 8.28 -1.93 -18.67
C ILE A 288 9.10 -2.55 -17.54
N THR A 289 10.24 -3.14 -17.87
CA THR A 289 11.13 -3.78 -16.89
C THR A 289 12.29 -2.86 -16.54
N VAL A 290 12.43 -2.58 -15.24
CA VAL A 290 13.54 -1.82 -14.65
C VAL A 290 13.98 -2.51 -13.37
N LEU A 291 15.29 -2.67 -13.16
CA LEU A 291 15.86 -3.41 -12.02
C LEU A 291 15.37 -4.87 -11.94
N GLY A 292 15.15 -5.52 -13.09
CA GLY A 292 14.61 -6.87 -13.17
C GLY A 292 13.14 -6.99 -12.77
N HIS A 293 12.45 -5.90 -12.45
CA HIS A 293 11.05 -5.88 -12.04
C HIS A 293 10.15 -5.31 -13.14
N PRO A 294 9.07 -6.01 -13.54
CA PRO A 294 8.10 -5.50 -14.49
C PRO A 294 7.13 -4.53 -13.80
N PHE A 295 6.90 -3.38 -14.41
CA PHE A 295 5.95 -2.37 -13.97
C PHE A 295 4.85 -2.19 -15.00
N ASP A 296 3.61 -2.16 -14.56
CA ASP A 296 2.46 -1.82 -15.41
C ASP A 296 2.49 -0.33 -15.77
N VAL A 297 2.26 -0.03 -17.05
CA VAL A 297 2.28 1.35 -17.58
C VAL A 297 0.87 1.87 -17.72
N LEU A 298 0.57 2.97 -17.05
CA LEU A 298 -0.72 3.65 -17.19
C LEU A 298 -0.86 4.27 -18.59
N PRO A 299 -2.07 4.27 -19.18
CA PRO A 299 -2.33 4.93 -20.45
C PRO A 299 -1.89 6.40 -20.46
N THR A 300 -2.03 7.11 -19.34
CA THR A 300 -1.60 8.50 -19.18
C THR A 300 -0.07 8.68 -19.21
N ALA A 301 0.70 7.63 -18.95
CA ALA A 301 2.16 7.64 -18.98
C ALA A 301 2.73 7.47 -20.39
N MET A 302 1.93 7.00 -21.35
CA MET A 302 2.38 6.56 -22.67
C MET A 302 3.23 7.61 -23.39
N GLN A 303 2.77 8.86 -23.38
CA GLN A 303 3.48 9.96 -24.07
C GLN A 303 4.89 10.22 -23.51
N SER A 304 5.12 9.95 -22.23
CA SER A 304 6.43 10.13 -21.59
C SER A 304 7.31 8.90 -21.75
N VAL A 305 6.73 7.70 -21.59
CA VAL A 305 7.46 6.42 -21.65
C VAL A 305 7.92 6.08 -23.06
N SER A 306 7.10 6.35 -24.08
CA SER A 306 7.41 6.07 -25.48
C SER A 306 8.58 6.90 -26.07
N LYS A 307 9.09 7.87 -25.32
CA LYS A 307 10.29 8.62 -25.69
C LYS A 307 11.58 7.82 -25.47
N PHE A 308 11.52 6.78 -24.64
CA PHE A 308 12.65 5.97 -24.24
C PHE A 308 12.63 4.60 -24.92
N ARG A 309 13.79 3.96 -24.95
CA ARG A 309 14.00 2.65 -25.57
C ARG A 309 14.74 1.72 -24.60
N PRO A 310 14.62 0.40 -24.75
CA PRO A 310 15.48 -0.54 -24.04
C PRO A 310 16.97 -0.18 -24.20
N GLY A 311 17.65 -0.09 -23.06
CA GLY A 311 19.05 0.36 -22.97
C GLY A 311 19.22 1.83 -22.52
N ASP A 312 18.16 2.62 -22.48
CA ASP A 312 18.20 3.98 -21.90
C ASP A 312 18.21 3.92 -20.37
N GLN A 313 18.86 4.89 -19.75
CA GLN A 313 18.77 5.08 -18.30
C GLN A 313 17.65 6.07 -18.00
N ILE A 314 16.66 5.61 -17.25
CA ILE A 314 15.43 6.36 -16.99
C ILE A 314 15.08 6.39 -15.50
N THR A 315 14.25 7.34 -15.14
CA THR A 315 13.57 7.37 -13.84
C THR A 315 12.07 7.19 -14.07
N LEU A 316 11.52 6.12 -13.54
CA LEU A 316 10.08 5.88 -13.49
C LEU A 316 9.46 6.70 -12.36
N LEU A 317 8.34 7.33 -12.65
CA LEU A 317 7.48 8.03 -11.70
C LEU A 317 6.29 7.13 -11.42
N LEU A 318 6.11 6.70 -10.18
CA LEU A 318 5.17 5.66 -9.83
C LEU A 318 3.99 6.21 -9.03
N THR A 319 2.83 5.60 -9.21
CA THR A 319 1.67 5.79 -8.32
C THR A 319 1.90 5.10 -6.98
N GLU A 320 1.02 5.31 -6.00
CA GLU A 320 1.02 4.54 -4.73
C GLU A 320 0.92 3.03 -4.95
N ASP A 321 0.26 2.61 -6.03
CA ASP A 321 0.11 1.20 -6.42
C ASP A 321 1.27 0.69 -7.30
N ASN A 322 2.38 1.43 -7.34
CA ASN A 322 3.59 1.11 -8.11
C ASN A 322 3.38 0.99 -9.65
N GLN A 323 2.34 1.62 -10.19
CA GLN A 323 2.14 1.72 -11.63
C GLN A 323 2.89 2.91 -12.22
N VAL A 324 3.39 2.79 -13.43
CA VAL A 324 4.14 3.87 -14.11
C VAL A 324 3.17 4.95 -14.58
N ALA A 325 3.27 6.12 -13.97
CA ALA A 325 2.55 7.34 -14.35
C ALA A 325 3.34 8.24 -15.31
N GLY A 326 4.64 8.01 -15.43
CA GLY A 326 5.52 8.72 -16.32
C GLY A 326 6.96 8.24 -16.25
N ALA A 327 7.76 8.65 -17.22
CA ALA A 327 9.19 8.42 -17.23
C ALA A 327 9.94 9.72 -17.60
N VAL A 328 11.11 9.91 -17.01
CA VAL A 328 12.00 11.05 -17.26
C VAL A 328 13.45 10.58 -17.35
N GLU A 329 14.33 11.42 -17.93
CA GLU A 329 15.76 11.14 -17.99
C GLU A 329 16.37 10.99 -16.58
N ALA A 330 17.24 10.01 -16.39
CA ALA A 330 17.90 9.77 -15.12
C ALA A 330 18.93 10.84 -14.72
N SER A 331 19.37 11.67 -15.67
CA SER A 331 20.43 12.66 -15.49
C SER A 331 20.00 13.95 -14.77
N GLY A 332 18.70 14.13 -14.53
CA GLY A 332 18.19 15.30 -13.80
C GLY A 332 18.33 15.11 -12.29
N THR A 333 19.11 15.96 -11.61
CA THR A 333 19.27 15.92 -10.15
C THR A 333 17.95 16.07 -9.37
N SER A 334 16.93 16.68 -10.00
CA SER A 334 15.59 16.84 -9.42
C SER A 334 14.68 15.63 -9.64
N ALA A 335 14.97 14.82 -10.67
CA ALA A 335 14.19 13.65 -11.04
C ALA A 335 14.81 12.34 -10.50
N GLY A 336 16.07 12.39 -10.06
CA GLY A 336 16.79 11.21 -9.58
C GLY A 336 16.05 10.50 -8.47
N GLY A 337 15.35 9.44 -8.84
CA GLY A 337 14.75 8.50 -7.89
C GLY A 337 15.82 7.53 -7.42
N ASN A 338 15.99 7.45 -6.13
CA ASN A 338 16.87 6.44 -5.56
C ASN A 338 16.02 5.25 -5.20
N ALA A 339 16.18 4.15 -5.93
CA ALA A 339 15.75 2.87 -5.44
C ALA A 339 16.60 2.54 -4.19
N ILE A 340 16.03 2.78 -3.02
CA ILE A 340 16.68 2.53 -1.72
C ILE A 340 15.94 1.38 -1.05
N GLY A 341 16.68 0.44 -0.49
CA GLY A 341 16.09 -0.69 0.20
C GLY A 341 17.08 -1.46 1.03
N ILE A 342 16.61 -2.51 1.68
CA ILE A 342 17.43 -3.41 2.50
C ILE A 342 17.87 -4.59 1.62
N ALA A 343 19.17 -4.75 1.46
CA ALA A 343 19.74 -5.80 0.62
C ALA A 343 19.99 -7.08 1.41
N LYS A 344 19.69 -8.22 0.78
CA LYS A 344 20.15 -9.56 1.16
C LYS A 344 20.97 -10.12 0.03
N VAL A 345 22.24 -10.42 0.29
CA VAL A 345 23.18 -10.91 -0.72
C VAL A 345 23.58 -12.34 -0.39
N SER A 346 23.44 -13.24 -1.35
CA SER A 346 23.84 -14.66 -1.23
C SER A 346 24.23 -15.23 -2.59
N GLY A 347 25.36 -15.92 -2.66
CA GLY A 347 25.74 -16.73 -3.82
C GLY A 347 25.87 -15.99 -5.16
N GLY A 348 26.19 -14.68 -5.16
CA GLY A 348 26.28 -13.87 -6.39
C GLY A 348 24.93 -13.32 -6.87
N SER A 349 23.89 -13.45 -6.06
CA SER A 349 22.58 -12.84 -6.26
C SER A 349 22.25 -11.91 -5.10
N ALA A 350 21.40 -10.95 -5.34
CA ALA A 350 20.85 -10.08 -4.33
C ALA A 350 19.34 -9.97 -4.47
N THR A 351 18.67 -9.93 -3.32
CA THR A 351 17.27 -9.50 -3.18
C THR A 351 17.28 -8.20 -2.42
N VAL A 352 16.57 -7.20 -2.90
CA VAL A 352 16.45 -5.91 -2.21
C VAL A 352 14.98 -5.57 -2.01
N ASP A 353 14.59 -5.45 -0.76
CA ASP A 353 13.27 -4.96 -0.36
C ASP A 353 13.32 -3.43 -0.36
N LEU A 354 12.77 -2.80 -1.41
CA LEU A 354 12.76 -1.35 -1.57
C LEU A 354 11.79 -0.70 -0.57
N LEU A 355 12.10 0.52 -0.15
CA LEU A 355 11.27 1.29 0.78
C LEU A 355 9.86 1.58 0.25
N CYS A 356 9.66 1.55 -1.05
CA CYS A 356 8.35 1.67 -1.70
C CYS A 356 7.54 0.36 -1.72
N GLY A 357 7.99 -0.70 -1.05
CA GLY A 357 7.30 -1.98 -0.98
C GLY A 357 7.57 -2.94 -2.14
N ILE A 358 8.38 -2.55 -3.12
CA ILE A 358 8.77 -3.40 -4.24
C ILE A 358 9.97 -4.25 -3.85
N ARG A 359 9.96 -5.52 -4.23
CA ARG A 359 11.12 -6.41 -4.16
C ARG A 359 11.76 -6.54 -5.52
N VAL A 360 13.06 -6.24 -5.59
CA VAL A 360 13.88 -6.46 -6.78
C VAL A 360 14.89 -7.56 -6.53
N GLU A 361 15.09 -8.40 -7.53
CA GLU A 361 16.01 -9.54 -7.46
C GLU A 361 16.90 -9.57 -8.71
N GLY A 362 18.17 -9.90 -8.53
CA GLY A 362 19.08 -9.96 -9.65
C GLY A 362 20.48 -10.43 -9.27
N SER A 363 21.28 -10.73 -10.30
CA SER A 363 22.68 -11.08 -10.11
C SER A 363 23.48 -9.84 -9.67
N VAL A 364 24.48 -10.05 -8.83
CA VAL A 364 25.43 -9.03 -8.38
C VAL A 364 26.86 -9.52 -8.59
N THR A 365 27.78 -8.59 -8.82
CA THR A 365 29.21 -8.90 -8.92
C THR A 365 29.93 -8.90 -7.56
N LEU A 366 29.19 -8.63 -6.48
CA LEU A 366 29.72 -8.54 -5.13
C LEU A 366 30.01 -9.94 -4.56
N THR A 367 31.21 -10.15 -4.03
CA THR A 367 31.64 -11.40 -3.41
C THR A 367 32.46 -11.14 -2.14
N GLY A 368 32.49 -12.12 -1.22
CA GLY A 368 33.28 -12.04 0.00
C GLY A 368 32.97 -10.78 0.81
N SER A 369 34.01 -10.09 1.28
CA SER A 369 33.87 -8.92 2.15
C SER A 369 33.08 -7.74 1.52
N SER A 370 33.00 -7.65 0.20
CA SER A 370 32.19 -6.63 -0.47
C SER A 370 30.70 -6.95 -0.39
N ALA A 371 30.31 -8.21 -0.46
CA ALA A 371 28.95 -8.67 -0.24
C ALA A 371 28.53 -8.49 1.23
N GLU A 372 29.40 -8.84 2.17
CA GLU A 372 29.15 -8.68 3.62
C GLU A 372 28.87 -7.24 4.02
N ARG A 373 29.55 -6.26 3.39
CA ARG A 373 29.36 -4.83 3.69
C ARG A 373 27.99 -4.28 3.32
N VAL A 374 27.27 -4.91 2.41
CA VAL A 374 25.95 -4.47 1.95
C VAL A 374 24.82 -5.41 2.40
N ASN A 375 25.18 -6.61 2.89
CA ASN A 375 24.20 -7.58 3.36
C ASN A 375 23.50 -7.08 4.63
N ASN A 376 22.19 -7.14 4.67
CA ASN A 376 21.32 -6.58 5.72
C ASN A 376 21.57 -5.08 5.98
N GLN A 377 21.98 -4.35 4.94
CA GLN A 377 22.22 -2.91 5.04
C GLN A 377 21.27 -2.14 4.13
N LEU A 378 21.05 -0.88 4.47
CA LEU A 378 20.34 0.06 3.62
C LEU A 378 21.26 0.46 2.46
N VAL A 379 20.82 0.16 1.25
CA VAL A 379 21.59 0.38 0.04
C VAL A 379 20.80 1.17 -0.99
N ARG A 380 21.52 1.87 -1.85
CA ARG A 380 21.00 2.35 -3.11
C ARG A 380 21.18 1.27 -4.16
N VAL A 381 20.14 1.00 -4.92
CA VAL A 381 20.13 -0.01 -5.99
C VAL A 381 20.12 0.72 -7.33
N SER A 382 20.89 0.20 -8.26
CA SER A 382 20.80 0.51 -9.69
C SER A 382 21.03 -0.77 -10.47
N SER A 383 20.80 -0.77 -11.78
CA SER A 383 21.20 -1.84 -12.66
C SER A 383 22.17 -1.35 -13.73
N ASN A 384 22.94 -2.27 -14.29
CA ASN A 384 23.70 -2.02 -15.51
C ASN A 384 22.86 -2.43 -16.73
N LYS A 385 23.36 -2.14 -17.93
CA LYS A 385 22.69 -2.48 -19.21
C LYS A 385 22.41 -3.97 -19.41
N LYS A 386 22.99 -4.85 -18.58
CA LYS A 386 22.80 -6.32 -18.63
C LYS A 386 21.82 -6.80 -17.56
N GLY A 387 21.12 -5.87 -16.85
CA GLY A 387 20.20 -6.20 -15.78
C GLY A 387 20.87 -6.65 -14.47
N GLN A 388 22.21 -6.58 -14.37
CA GLN A 388 22.88 -6.90 -13.11
C GLN A 388 22.70 -5.76 -12.11
N LEU A 389 22.34 -6.09 -10.87
CA LEU A 389 22.18 -5.12 -9.80
C LEU A 389 23.53 -4.60 -9.32
N SER A 390 23.60 -3.30 -9.13
CA SER A 390 24.68 -2.59 -8.48
C SER A 390 24.19 -2.03 -7.16
N LEU A 391 24.79 -2.48 -6.05
CA LEU A 391 24.42 -2.08 -4.71
C LEU A 391 25.50 -1.17 -4.13
N SER A 392 25.10 0.00 -3.66
CA SER A 392 25.99 0.91 -2.96
C SER A 392 25.41 1.27 -1.60
N ARG A 393 26.21 1.07 -0.54
CA ARG A 393 25.83 1.50 0.80
C ARG A 393 25.58 3.01 0.81
N LEU A 394 24.55 3.45 1.50
CA LEU A 394 24.32 4.86 1.70
C LEU A 394 25.48 5.45 2.51
N SER A 395 26.02 6.55 2.03
CA SER A 395 27.13 7.26 2.66
C SER A 395 26.72 8.71 2.94
N GLY A 396 27.41 9.31 3.89
CA GLY A 396 27.10 10.63 4.39
C GLY A 396 26.30 10.52 5.68
N GLY A 397 26.39 11.51 6.54
CA GLY A 397 25.70 11.45 7.81
C GLY A 397 25.72 12.78 8.55
N VAL A 398 24.71 12.94 9.36
CA VAL A 398 24.65 13.89 10.45
C VAL A 398 24.59 13.03 11.70
N SER A 399 25.41 13.33 12.67
CA SER A 399 25.38 12.70 14.00
C SER A 399 25.01 13.77 15.03
N GLY A 400 24.43 13.32 16.11
CA GLY A 400 24.05 14.17 17.23
C GLY A 400 22.91 13.53 18.01
N ASP A 401 22.54 14.14 19.11
CA ASP A 401 21.44 13.69 19.92
C ASP A 401 20.12 13.91 19.17
N LEU A 402 19.22 12.94 19.27
CA LEU A 402 17.92 13.01 18.68
C LEU A 402 16.93 13.65 19.66
N ASP A 403 16.44 14.84 19.34
CA ASP A 403 15.32 15.45 20.04
C ASP A 403 14.01 15.04 19.34
N VAL A 404 13.36 14.04 19.91
CA VAL A 404 12.09 13.48 19.37
C VAL A 404 10.99 14.54 19.39
N THR A 405 10.94 15.37 20.42
CA THR A 405 9.89 16.40 20.59
C THR A 405 10.03 17.53 19.57
N ALA A 406 11.27 17.99 19.35
CA ALA A 406 11.55 19.04 18.36
C ALA A 406 11.73 18.50 16.95
N GLY A 407 11.79 17.17 16.74
CA GLY A 407 12.05 16.54 15.46
C GLY A 407 13.43 16.90 14.89
N LYS A 408 14.47 16.92 15.73
CA LYS A 408 15.82 17.33 15.34
C LYS A 408 16.85 16.25 15.63
N LEU A 409 17.84 16.15 14.76
CA LEU A 409 19.06 15.38 14.98
C LEU A 409 20.24 16.35 15.08
N GLY A 410 20.80 16.51 16.29
CA GLY A 410 21.75 17.55 16.59
C GLY A 410 21.18 18.94 16.29
N SER A 411 21.85 19.70 15.43
CA SER A 411 21.39 21.04 15.03
C SER A 411 20.46 21.06 13.82
N ARG A 412 20.15 19.90 13.22
CA ARG A 412 19.38 19.81 11.97
C ARG A 412 17.96 19.36 12.22
N GLN A 413 17.01 20.04 11.57
CA GLN A 413 15.60 19.62 11.52
C GLN A 413 15.48 18.35 10.68
N LEU A 414 14.74 17.35 11.17
CA LEU A 414 14.35 16.20 10.38
C LEU A 414 13.37 16.61 9.29
N ALA A 415 13.45 15.96 8.14
CA ALA A 415 12.47 16.15 7.09
C ALA A 415 11.11 15.55 7.50
N GLU A 416 10.01 16.12 7.02
CA GLU A 416 8.66 15.64 7.32
C GLU A 416 8.45 14.17 6.89
N ASN A 417 9.13 13.75 5.83
CA ASN A 417 9.08 12.39 5.27
C ASN A 417 10.33 11.57 5.66
N VAL A 418 10.96 11.84 6.80
CA VAL A 418 12.09 11.06 7.27
C VAL A 418 11.67 9.61 7.52
N ILE A 419 12.47 8.68 7.03
CA ILE A 419 12.31 7.25 7.32
C ILE A 419 13.37 6.85 8.32
N ILE A 420 12.96 6.30 9.45
CA ILE A 420 13.83 5.95 10.56
C ILE A 420 13.95 4.43 10.62
N PHE A 421 15.15 3.93 10.72
CA PHE A 421 15.42 2.51 10.90
C PHE A 421 16.15 2.27 12.22
N GLN A 422 15.65 1.33 12.98
CA GLN A 422 16.34 0.76 14.11
C GLN A 422 17.22 -0.40 13.61
N ASP A 423 18.51 -0.35 13.94
CA ASP A 423 19.44 -1.47 13.71
C ASP A 423 19.50 -2.34 14.97
N SER A 424 19.00 -3.56 14.88
CA SER A 424 19.02 -4.52 16.00
C SER A 424 20.23 -5.46 15.94
N GLY A 425 21.14 -5.26 14.98
CA GLY A 425 22.25 -6.19 14.71
C GLY A 425 21.83 -7.42 13.88
N GLU A 426 20.55 -7.77 13.89
CA GLU A 426 19.98 -8.86 13.06
C GLU A 426 19.30 -8.32 11.78
N GLY A 427 19.18 -7.00 11.66
CA GLY A 427 18.59 -6.33 10.51
C GLY A 427 17.99 -4.97 10.86
N LEU A 428 17.66 -4.22 9.80
CA LEU A 428 17.05 -2.90 9.91
C LEU A 428 15.52 -3.02 9.96
N THR A 429 14.91 -2.27 10.86
CA THR A 429 13.45 -2.19 11.00
C THR A 429 13.02 -0.74 10.89
N ALA A 430 12.05 -0.48 10.01
CA ALA A 430 11.42 0.84 9.96
C ALA A 430 10.59 1.08 11.23
N ILE A 431 10.80 2.23 11.86
CA ILE A 431 10.08 2.69 13.04
C ILE A 431 9.62 4.13 12.84
N SER A 432 8.61 4.54 13.61
CA SER A 432 8.19 5.94 13.67
C SER A 432 9.01 6.69 14.72
N LEU A 433 9.08 8.02 14.57
CA LEU A 433 9.76 8.89 15.55
C LEU A 433 9.19 8.71 16.96
N SER A 434 7.87 8.49 17.08
CA SER A 434 7.20 8.28 18.37
C SER A 434 7.52 6.93 19.06
N GLN A 435 8.14 6.00 18.35
CA GLN A 435 8.55 4.69 18.90
C GLN A 435 9.97 4.71 19.48
N ILE A 436 10.65 5.82 19.38
CA ILE A 436 11.97 5.99 19.97
C ILE A 436 11.78 6.40 21.44
N THR A 437 12.09 5.48 22.35
CA THR A 437 11.92 5.65 23.79
C THR A 437 13.19 6.15 24.49
N GLU A 438 14.36 5.96 23.87
CA GLU A 438 15.67 6.44 24.34
C GLU A 438 16.46 6.94 23.12
N ALA A 439 17.08 8.10 23.22
CA ALA A 439 17.89 8.73 22.20
C ALA A 439 19.34 8.91 22.68
#